data_cd845f1b78c6fb0c2ab55ddfcf1d891a
#
_entry.id   cd845f1b78c6fb0c2ab55ddfcf1d891a
#
_cell.length_a   1.000
_cell.length_b   1.000
_cell.length_c   1.000
_cell.angle_alpha   90.00
_cell.angle_beta   90.00
_cell.angle_gamma   90.00
#
_symmetry.space_group_name_H-M   'P 1'
#
loop_
_entity.id
_entity.type
_entity.pdbx_description
1 polymer ?
#
loop_
_entity_poly.entity_id
_entity_poly.type
_entity_poly.pdbx_seq_one_letter_code
_entity_poly.pdbx_strand_id
1 'polypeptide(L)'
;EPARVRQGTRVSYVPSAAMMVRTALVREHHGFDETLRYGEDVDLVWRLSNAGVICRYEPSVIVHHAPRQSFAQAWRQRVSYGSAAAQLDAHHPGAVAPLRINRWSALAWGALGFGHPVIAVCIAAGSTGALYQKIAGHKDSPSLALHLAGKGNIYAGRAIASAMTRSWWPLTVLVALFLRRSRRAVVAAIILPSVWSWWKKKPKVDPLTYCTLRLADDVA
;
A
#
# COMPACT_ATOMS: atom_id res chain seq x y z
N GLU A 1 -12.66 -7.93 9.80
CA GLU A 1 -12.04 -8.93 10.70
C GLU A 1 -11.01 -8.24 11.58
N PRO A 2 -10.95 -8.60 12.89
CA PRO A 2 -9.89 -8.17 13.78
C PRO A 2 -8.51 -8.52 13.22
N ALA A 3 -7.51 -7.69 13.49
CA ALA A 3 -6.16 -7.92 12.99
C ALA A 3 -5.12 -7.43 13.99
N ARG A 4 -3.97 -8.11 14.04
CA ARG A 4 -2.81 -7.58 14.74
C ARG A 4 -2.25 -6.39 13.95
N VAL A 5 -2.04 -5.29 14.63
CA VAL A 5 -1.41 -4.10 14.06
C VAL A 5 0.10 -4.29 14.12
N ARG A 6 0.74 -4.26 12.97
CA ARG A 6 2.20 -4.39 12.86
C ARG A 6 2.68 -3.73 11.57
N GLN A 7 3.82 -3.09 11.65
CA GLN A 7 4.52 -2.52 10.52
C GLN A 7 4.63 -3.50 9.34
N GLY A 8 4.28 -3.05 8.13
CA GLY A 8 4.37 -3.86 6.91
C GLY A 8 3.28 -4.94 6.75
N THR A 9 2.27 -4.99 7.62
CA THR A 9 1.12 -5.90 7.51
C THR A 9 -0.11 -5.20 6.90
N ARG A 10 -1.22 -5.94 6.75
CA ARG A 10 -2.49 -5.41 6.23
C ARG A 10 -2.99 -4.20 7.02
N VAL A 11 -2.81 -4.21 8.34
CA VAL A 11 -3.09 -3.08 9.23
C VAL A 11 -1.77 -2.68 9.84
N SER A 12 -1.13 -1.67 9.28
CA SER A 12 0.21 -1.25 9.69
C SER A 12 0.18 -0.29 10.89
N TYR A 13 -0.88 0.45 11.07
CA TYR A 13 -1.10 1.36 12.21
C TYR A 13 -2.60 1.58 12.42
N VAL A 14 -2.95 2.26 13.51
CA VAL A 14 -4.29 2.77 13.81
C VAL A 14 -4.19 4.26 14.14
N PRO A 15 -5.12 5.11 13.65
CA PRO A 15 -5.09 6.53 13.92
C PRO A 15 -5.44 6.83 15.38
N SER A 16 -4.84 7.88 15.97
CA SER A 16 -5.09 8.32 17.34
C SER A 16 -6.54 8.72 17.62
N ALA A 17 -7.30 9.09 16.59
CA ALA A 17 -8.72 9.43 16.69
C ALA A 17 -9.60 8.32 17.32
N ALA A 18 -9.17 7.06 17.24
CA ALA A 18 -9.87 5.90 17.80
C ALA A 18 -8.88 4.89 18.40
N MET A 19 -8.00 5.34 19.28
CA MET A 19 -6.97 4.51 19.90
C MET A 19 -7.17 4.46 21.43
N MET A 20 -7.09 3.24 21.98
CA MET A 20 -7.05 3.01 23.41
C MET A 20 -5.72 2.33 23.76
N VAL A 21 -4.98 2.91 24.70
CA VAL A 21 -3.68 2.41 25.14
C VAL A 21 -3.60 2.46 26.67
N ARG A 22 -2.95 1.49 27.28
CA ARG A 22 -2.65 1.53 28.71
C ARG A 22 -1.71 2.69 28.99
N THR A 23 -2.06 3.58 29.92
CA THR A 23 -1.27 4.78 30.26
C THR A 23 0.16 4.44 30.67
N ALA A 24 0.37 3.32 31.38
CA ALA A 24 1.70 2.86 31.75
C ALA A 24 2.59 2.61 30.51
N LEU A 25 2.07 1.95 29.46
CA LEU A 25 2.80 1.71 28.20
C LEU A 25 3.14 3.02 27.48
N VAL A 26 2.20 3.97 27.48
CA VAL A 26 2.46 5.29 26.86
C VAL A 26 3.61 5.99 27.56
N ARG A 27 3.64 5.97 28.90
CA ARG A 27 4.71 6.58 29.72
C ARG A 27 6.04 5.86 29.53
N GLU A 28 6.05 4.54 29.57
CA GLU A 28 7.23 3.69 29.39
C GLU A 28 7.90 3.92 28.01
N HIS A 29 7.08 4.17 27.00
CA HIS A 29 7.54 4.41 25.63
C HIS A 29 7.55 5.89 25.25
N HIS A 30 7.70 6.80 26.20
CA HIS A 30 7.92 8.25 26.01
C HIS A 30 6.77 9.00 25.30
N GLY A 31 5.55 8.46 25.28
CA GLY A 31 4.39 9.14 24.71
C GLY A 31 4.45 9.37 23.20
N PHE A 32 3.78 10.41 22.75
CA PHE A 32 3.89 10.88 21.36
C PHE A 32 5.18 11.68 21.17
N ASP A 33 5.82 11.54 20.02
CA ASP A 33 6.98 12.36 19.67
C ASP A 33 6.51 13.75 19.23
N GLU A 34 6.78 14.76 20.04
CA GLU A 34 6.37 16.15 19.81
C GLU A 34 7.09 16.82 18.62
N THR A 35 8.17 16.22 18.12
CA THR A 35 8.87 16.70 16.91
C THR A 35 8.13 16.33 15.64
N LEU A 36 7.24 15.33 15.69
CA LEU A 36 6.41 14.89 14.58
C LEU A 36 5.12 15.69 14.56
N ARG A 37 5.00 16.59 13.58
CA ARG A 37 3.75 17.33 13.37
C ARG A 37 2.61 16.46 12.84
N TYR A 38 2.94 15.38 12.13
CA TYR A 38 2.03 14.38 11.57
C TYR A 38 2.67 13.00 11.68
N GLY A 39 1.85 11.98 11.87
CA GLY A 39 2.33 10.60 11.99
C GLY A 39 2.86 10.21 13.38
N GLU A 40 2.63 11.05 14.37
CA GLU A 40 2.94 10.81 15.78
C GLU A 40 2.24 9.56 16.33
N ASP A 41 1.05 9.28 15.85
CA ASP A 41 0.27 8.08 16.17
C ASP A 41 0.85 6.82 15.48
N VAL A 42 1.29 6.96 14.26
CA VAL A 42 1.98 5.89 13.53
C VAL A 42 3.28 5.52 14.24
N ASP A 43 4.08 6.52 14.58
CA ASP A 43 5.34 6.35 15.31
C ASP A 43 5.12 5.64 16.65
N LEU A 44 4.20 6.10 17.48
CA LEU A 44 3.89 5.47 18.76
C LEU A 44 3.47 4.01 18.60
N VAL A 45 2.55 3.72 17.68
CA VAL A 45 2.08 2.35 17.42
C VAL A 45 3.22 1.45 16.94
N TRP A 46 4.13 1.97 16.12
CA TRP A 46 5.28 1.20 15.66
C TRP A 46 6.33 0.97 16.78
N ARG A 47 6.62 1.96 17.60
CA ARG A 47 7.48 1.78 18.79
C ARG A 47 6.92 0.72 19.73
N LEU A 48 5.63 0.80 20.06
CA LEU A 48 4.95 -0.20 20.89
C LEU A 48 5.01 -1.60 20.25
N SER A 49 4.70 -1.70 18.97
CA SER A 49 4.73 -2.99 18.25
C SER A 49 6.14 -3.59 18.16
N ASN A 50 7.17 -2.77 17.95
CA ASN A 50 8.57 -3.19 17.91
C ASN A 50 9.10 -3.61 19.29
N ALA A 51 8.59 -3.00 20.37
CA ALA A 51 8.86 -3.42 21.74
C ALA A 51 8.10 -4.71 22.17
N GLY A 52 7.37 -5.34 21.25
CA GLY A 52 6.64 -6.58 21.52
C GLY A 52 5.22 -6.40 22.05
N VAL A 53 4.75 -5.17 22.25
CA VAL A 53 3.37 -4.88 22.67
C VAL A 53 2.40 -5.33 21.59
N ILE A 54 1.36 -6.06 21.98
CA ILE A 54 0.32 -6.52 21.04
C ILE A 54 -0.69 -5.40 20.81
N CYS A 55 -0.57 -4.74 19.66
CA CYS A 55 -1.56 -3.80 19.17
C CYS A 55 -2.60 -4.52 18.32
N ARG A 56 -3.89 -4.28 18.56
CA ARG A 56 -5.01 -4.93 17.86
C ARG A 56 -5.93 -3.91 17.21
N TYR A 57 -6.26 -4.15 15.96
CA TYR A 57 -7.34 -3.46 15.26
C TYR A 57 -8.66 -4.18 15.51
N GLU A 58 -9.67 -3.44 16.02
CA GLU A 58 -11.00 -3.95 16.31
C GLU A 58 -12.04 -3.25 15.42
N PRO A 59 -12.52 -3.91 14.34
CA PRO A 59 -13.40 -3.30 13.37
C PRO A 59 -14.83 -3.07 13.86
N SER A 60 -15.22 -3.64 15.00
CA SER A 60 -16.54 -3.41 15.61
C SER A 60 -16.62 -2.02 16.27
N VAL A 61 -15.47 -1.41 16.59
CA VAL A 61 -15.41 -0.06 17.16
C VAL A 61 -15.39 0.95 16.01
N ILE A 62 -16.48 1.71 15.88
CA ILE A 62 -16.64 2.72 14.84
C ILE A 62 -16.69 4.10 15.49
N VAL A 63 -15.80 4.98 15.04
CA VAL A 63 -15.78 6.39 15.43
C VAL A 63 -16.10 7.24 14.21
N HIS A 64 -17.06 8.14 14.36
CA HIS A 64 -17.47 9.08 13.33
C HIS A 64 -16.85 10.45 13.60
N HIS A 65 -16.26 11.05 12.60
CA HIS A 65 -15.81 12.44 12.65
C HIS A 65 -16.23 13.17 11.37
N ALA A 66 -16.42 14.48 11.48
CA ALA A 66 -16.80 15.29 10.32
C ALA A 66 -15.68 15.31 9.27
N PRO A 67 -15.95 14.99 8.01
CA PRO A 67 -14.98 15.12 6.93
C PRO A 67 -14.67 16.61 6.67
N ARG A 68 -13.55 16.86 5.99
CA ARG A 68 -13.24 18.23 5.53
C ARG A 68 -14.29 18.70 4.52
N GLN A 69 -14.76 19.94 4.69
CA GLN A 69 -15.88 20.47 3.89
C GLN A 69 -15.47 20.94 2.50
N SER A 70 -14.18 21.18 2.24
CA SER A 70 -13.70 21.61 0.94
C SER A 70 -12.58 20.72 0.41
N PHE A 71 -12.51 20.60 -0.92
CA PHE A 71 -11.45 19.86 -1.61
C PHE A 71 -10.06 20.43 -1.25
N ALA A 72 -9.91 21.75 -1.19
CA ALA A 72 -8.64 22.39 -0.86
C ALA A 72 -8.15 22.02 0.56
N GLN A 73 -9.04 21.94 1.54
CA GLN A 73 -8.69 21.51 2.89
C GLN A 73 -8.31 20.01 2.92
N ALA A 74 -9.06 19.16 2.22
CA ALA A 74 -8.75 17.75 2.11
C ALA A 74 -7.39 17.51 1.42
N TRP A 75 -7.12 18.23 0.34
CA TRP A 75 -5.85 18.19 -0.38
C TRP A 75 -4.67 18.61 0.52
N ARG A 76 -4.76 19.76 1.18
CA ARG A 76 -3.71 20.23 2.11
C ARG A 76 -3.44 19.22 3.22
N GLN A 77 -4.48 18.60 3.75
CA GLN A 77 -4.34 17.56 4.76
C GLN A 77 -3.59 16.33 4.21
N ARG A 78 -3.89 15.91 2.97
CA ARG A 78 -3.18 14.79 2.32
C ARG A 78 -1.70 15.08 2.11
N VAL A 79 -1.38 16.26 1.59
CA VAL A 79 0.02 16.72 1.44
C VAL A 79 0.73 16.74 2.79
N SER A 80 0.07 17.24 3.83
CA SER A 80 0.63 17.26 5.19
C SER A 80 0.90 15.86 5.73
N TYR A 81 0.00 14.91 5.51
CA TYR A 81 0.23 13.51 5.92
C TYR A 81 1.35 12.86 5.11
N GLY A 82 1.44 13.15 3.81
CA GLY A 82 2.53 12.67 2.96
C GLY A 82 3.90 13.18 3.42
N SER A 83 3.98 14.41 3.92
CA SER A 83 5.24 14.99 4.40
C SER A 83 5.83 14.29 5.63
N ALA A 84 5.00 13.58 6.42
CA ALA A 84 5.47 12.79 7.55
C ALA A 84 6.27 11.55 7.16
N ALA A 85 6.16 11.10 5.91
CA ALA A 85 6.80 9.86 5.46
C ALA A 85 8.33 9.87 5.64
N ALA A 86 8.99 11.00 5.34
CA ALA A 86 10.45 11.11 5.49
C ALA A 86 10.90 11.04 6.95
N GLN A 87 10.16 11.71 7.87
CA GLN A 87 10.47 11.67 9.29
C GLN A 87 10.19 10.28 9.87
N LEU A 88 9.07 9.64 9.49
CA LEU A 88 8.76 8.28 9.89
C LEU A 88 9.78 7.27 9.38
N ASP A 89 10.34 7.45 8.16
CA ASP A 89 11.39 6.56 7.64
C ASP A 89 12.71 6.75 8.39
N ALA A 90 13.02 7.96 8.84
CA ALA A 90 14.19 8.23 9.67
C ALA A 90 14.10 7.55 11.05
N HIS A 91 12.90 7.53 11.67
CA HIS A 91 12.66 6.87 12.95
C HIS A 91 12.51 5.34 12.81
N HIS A 92 11.97 4.89 11.68
CA HIS A 92 11.67 3.48 11.40
C HIS A 92 12.19 3.10 10.01
N PRO A 93 13.51 2.89 9.84
CA PRO A 93 14.13 2.67 8.53
C PRO A 93 13.45 1.57 7.72
N GLY A 94 13.08 1.89 6.49
CA GLY A 94 12.40 0.99 5.56
C GLY A 94 10.92 0.73 5.88
N ALA A 95 10.34 1.34 6.92
CA ALA A 95 8.93 1.15 7.28
C ALA A 95 7.97 1.75 6.23
N VAL A 96 8.36 2.88 5.69
CA VAL A 96 7.57 3.67 4.73
C VAL A 96 7.95 3.38 3.28
N ALA A 97 8.72 2.31 3.02
CA ALA A 97 9.12 1.94 1.68
C ALA A 97 7.90 1.84 0.74
N PRO A 98 7.87 2.63 -0.36
CA PRO A 98 6.70 2.76 -1.23
C PRO A 98 6.37 1.47 -1.97
N LEU A 99 7.33 0.55 -2.08
CA LEU A 99 7.17 -0.70 -2.78
C LEU A 99 7.86 -1.85 -2.06
N ARG A 100 7.09 -2.88 -1.69
CA ARG A 100 7.57 -4.14 -1.13
C ARG A 100 7.02 -5.30 -1.95
N ILE A 101 7.83 -5.79 -2.87
CA ILE A 101 7.49 -6.93 -3.72
C ILE A 101 8.67 -7.90 -3.81
N ASN A 102 8.38 -9.15 -4.10
CA ASN A 102 9.44 -10.13 -4.34
C ASN A 102 10.08 -9.91 -5.73
N ARG A 103 11.31 -10.40 -5.90
CA ARG A 103 12.09 -10.25 -7.13
C ARG A 103 11.40 -10.85 -8.38
N TRP A 104 10.69 -11.97 -8.22
CA TRP A 104 10.00 -12.62 -9.32
C TRP A 104 8.87 -11.75 -9.87
N SER A 105 8.04 -11.21 -8.95
CA SER A 105 6.97 -10.29 -9.33
C SER A 105 7.53 -8.99 -9.91
N ALA A 106 8.65 -8.47 -9.39
CA ALA A 106 9.32 -7.30 -9.97
C ALA A 106 9.75 -7.55 -11.41
N LEU A 107 10.40 -8.69 -11.67
CA LEU A 107 10.84 -9.06 -13.02
C LEU A 107 9.66 -9.32 -13.97
N ALA A 108 8.61 -10.02 -13.51
CA ALA A 108 7.42 -10.29 -14.34
C ALA A 108 6.70 -8.99 -14.72
N TRP A 109 6.44 -8.10 -13.76
CA TRP A 109 5.79 -6.82 -14.03
C TRP A 109 6.70 -5.87 -14.82
N GLY A 110 8.02 -5.89 -14.61
CA GLY A 110 9.00 -5.18 -15.42
C GLY A 110 8.96 -5.64 -16.89
N ALA A 111 9.03 -6.94 -17.14
CA ALA A 111 8.93 -7.50 -18.50
C ALA A 111 7.62 -7.08 -19.18
N LEU A 112 6.49 -7.14 -18.47
CA LEU A 112 5.20 -6.70 -18.98
C LEU A 112 5.20 -5.20 -19.32
N GLY A 113 5.76 -4.36 -18.43
CA GLY A 113 5.86 -2.91 -18.60
C GLY A 113 6.72 -2.50 -19.81
N PHE A 114 7.72 -3.29 -20.15
CA PHE A 114 8.55 -3.12 -21.37
C PHE A 114 7.96 -3.77 -22.62
N GLY A 115 6.75 -4.32 -22.55
CA GLY A 115 6.05 -4.88 -23.69
C GLY A 115 6.43 -6.33 -24.05
N HIS A 116 6.92 -7.10 -23.10
CA HIS A 116 7.29 -8.52 -23.25
C HIS A 116 6.35 -9.45 -22.45
N PRO A 117 5.07 -9.60 -22.85
CA PRO A 117 4.08 -10.36 -22.09
C PRO A 117 4.43 -11.85 -21.97
N VAL A 118 5.01 -12.45 -23.01
CA VAL A 118 5.42 -13.86 -22.97
C VAL A 118 6.49 -14.08 -21.90
N ILE A 119 7.50 -13.21 -21.83
CA ILE A 119 8.56 -13.28 -20.83
C ILE A 119 7.96 -13.11 -19.43
N ALA A 120 7.02 -12.18 -19.27
CA ALA A 120 6.34 -11.96 -18.00
C ALA A 120 5.59 -13.22 -17.51
N VAL A 121 4.87 -13.88 -18.40
CA VAL A 121 4.17 -15.15 -18.11
C VAL A 121 5.15 -16.26 -17.77
N CYS A 122 6.25 -16.42 -18.50
CA CYS A 122 7.29 -17.41 -18.22
C CYS A 122 7.90 -17.20 -16.82
N ILE A 123 8.20 -15.95 -16.44
CA ILE A 123 8.73 -15.61 -15.12
C ILE A 123 7.69 -15.92 -14.03
N ALA A 124 6.42 -15.57 -14.23
CA ALA A 124 5.35 -15.87 -13.30
C ALA A 124 5.13 -17.37 -13.12
N ALA A 125 5.17 -18.15 -14.20
CA ALA A 125 5.10 -19.60 -14.16
C ALA A 125 6.31 -20.22 -13.43
N GLY A 126 7.53 -19.76 -13.74
CA GLY A 126 8.76 -20.17 -13.03
C GLY A 126 8.71 -19.90 -11.54
N SER A 127 8.18 -18.72 -11.14
CA SER A 127 7.98 -18.38 -9.72
C SER A 127 6.98 -19.30 -9.02
N THR A 128 5.93 -19.72 -9.74
CA THR A 128 4.93 -20.66 -9.25
C THR A 128 5.54 -22.05 -9.07
N GLY A 129 6.35 -22.51 -10.04
CA GLY A 129 7.09 -23.78 -9.94
C GLY A 129 8.08 -23.80 -8.79
N ALA A 130 8.83 -22.71 -8.59
CA ALA A 130 9.76 -22.58 -7.46
C ALA A 130 9.03 -22.58 -6.10
N LEU A 131 7.85 -21.96 -6.02
CA LEU A 131 7.02 -22.01 -4.82
C LEU A 131 6.48 -23.42 -4.59
N TYR A 132 5.99 -24.08 -5.64
CA TYR A 132 5.53 -25.47 -5.56
C TYR A 132 6.59 -26.39 -4.98
N GLN A 133 7.83 -26.31 -5.46
CA GLN A 133 8.94 -27.12 -4.94
C GLN A 133 9.16 -26.91 -3.43
N LYS A 134 9.00 -25.66 -2.94
CA LYS A 134 9.14 -25.35 -1.51
C LYS A 134 8.03 -25.92 -0.63
N ILE A 135 6.84 -26.10 -1.19
CA ILE A 135 5.66 -26.57 -0.44
C ILE A 135 5.20 -27.98 -0.86
N ALA A 136 6.01 -28.70 -1.64
CA ALA A 136 5.66 -30.00 -2.22
C ALA A 136 5.24 -31.08 -1.20
N GLY A 137 5.64 -30.93 0.07
CA GLY A 137 5.22 -31.83 1.16
C GLY A 137 3.83 -31.56 1.74
N HIS A 138 3.12 -30.51 1.29
CA HIS A 138 1.79 -30.19 1.80
C HIS A 138 0.70 -30.79 0.92
N LYS A 139 -0.42 -31.17 1.54
CA LYS A 139 -1.63 -31.60 0.82
C LYS A 139 -2.10 -30.44 -0.08
N ASP A 140 -2.48 -30.74 -1.33
CA ASP A 140 -2.93 -29.76 -2.32
C ASP A 140 -1.87 -28.72 -2.76
N SER A 141 -0.58 -29.06 -2.64
CA SER A 141 0.52 -28.15 -2.97
C SER A 141 0.46 -27.50 -4.38
N PRO A 142 0.00 -28.15 -5.48
CA PRO A 142 -0.10 -27.48 -6.77
C PRO A 142 -1.11 -26.33 -6.80
N SER A 143 -2.33 -26.58 -6.30
CA SER A 143 -3.38 -25.56 -6.25
C SER A 143 -3.03 -24.43 -5.31
N LEU A 144 -2.41 -24.74 -4.18
CA LEU A 144 -1.92 -23.78 -3.21
C LEU A 144 -0.81 -22.89 -3.79
N ALA A 145 0.16 -23.48 -4.50
CA ALA A 145 1.23 -22.72 -5.16
C ALA A 145 0.66 -21.76 -6.20
N LEU A 146 -0.24 -22.23 -7.06
CA LEU A 146 -0.90 -21.39 -8.06
C LEU A 146 -1.70 -20.24 -7.43
N HIS A 147 -2.45 -20.54 -6.38
CA HIS A 147 -3.26 -19.55 -5.68
C HIS A 147 -2.40 -18.46 -4.99
N LEU A 148 -1.34 -18.89 -4.28
CA LEU A 148 -0.44 -17.96 -3.58
C LEU A 148 0.39 -17.13 -4.57
N ALA A 149 0.98 -17.75 -5.60
CA ALA A 149 1.75 -17.03 -6.61
C ALA A 149 0.86 -16.10 -7.44
N GLY A 150 -0.33 -16.55 -7.86
CA GLY A 150 -1.28 -15.73 -8.59
C GLY A 150 -1.73 -14.50 -7.79
N LYS A 151 -2.17 -14.70 -6.54
CA LYS A 151 -2.50 -13.57 -5.65
C LYS A 151 -1.30 -12.67 -5.40
N GLY A 152 -0.12 -13.25 -5.16
CA GLY A 152 1.11 -12.49 -4.93
C GLY A 152 1.45 -11.57 -6.12
N ASN A 153 1.33 -12.06 -7.34
CA ASN A 153 1.55 -11.25 -8.55
C ASN A 153 0.50 -10.14 -8.71
N ILE A 154 -0.78 -10.42 -8.42
CA ILE A 154 -1.84 -9.40 -8.47
C ILE A 154 -1.57 -8.30 -7.42
N TYR A 155 -1.21 -8.67 -6.19
CA TYR A 155 -0.87 -7.71 -5.14
C TYR A 155 0.38 -6.89 -5.51
N ALA A 156 1.40 -7.53 -6.10
CA ALA A 156 2.58 -6.82 -6.58
C ALA A 156 2.24 -5.79 -7.67
N GLY A 157 1.39 -6.14 -8.64
CA GLY A 157 0.93 -5.21 -9.67
C GLY A 157 0.18 -4.01 -9.08
N ARG A 158 -0.68 -4.25 -8.08
CA ARG A 158 -1.37 -3.16 -7.36
C ARG A 158 -0.41 -2.29 -6.57
N ALA A 159 0.60 -2.89 -5.91
CA ALA A 159 1.61 -2.15 -5.16
C ALA A 159 2.47 -1.28 -6.09
N ILE A 160 2.87 -1.82 -7.26
CA ILE A 160 3.59 -1.05 -8.29
C ILE A 160 2.72 0.11 -8.78
N ALA A 161 1.46 -0.13 -9.15
CA ALA A 161 0.55 0.91 -9.61
C ALA A 161 0.37 2.01 -8.55
N SER A 162 0.23 1.62 -7.27
CA SER A 162 0.14 2.58 -6.16
C SER A 162 1.44 3.36 -5.95
N ALA A 163 2.61 2.74 -6.06
CA ALA A 163 3.89 3.43 -5.97
C ALA A 163 4.07 4.42 -7.14
N MET A 164 3.64 4.04 -8.36
CA MET A 164 3.69 4.90 -9.54
C MET A 164 2.80 6.15 -9.41
N THR A 165 1.64 6.05 -8.77
CA THR A 165 0.72 7.19 -8.61
C THR A 165 1.01 8.03 -7.38
N ARG A 166 1.52 7.44 -6.29
CA ARG A 166 1.75 8.13 -5.01
C ARG A 166 3.16 8.66 -4.85
N SER A 167 4.13 7.75 -4.84
CA SER A 167 5.50 8.12 -4.46
C SER A 167 6.37 8.47 -5.67
N TRP A 168 6.12 7.84 -6.82
CA TRP A 168 6.95 7.97 -8.01
C TRP A 168 6.23 8.65 -9.17
N TRP A 169 5.15 9.39 -8.90
CA TRP A 169 4.38 10.02 -9.96
C TRP A 169 5.22 10.94 -10.88
N PRO A 170 6.23 11.71 -10.42
CA PRO A 170 7.05 12.50 -11.33
C PRO A 170 7.84 11.63 -12.31
N LEU A 171 8.45 10.54 -11.79
CA LEU A 171 9.15 9.56 -12.62
C LEU A 171 8.19 8.84 -13.57
N THR A 172 6.99 8.51 -13.13
CA THR A 172 5.94 7.89 -13.94
C THR A 172 5.55 8.76 -15.12
N VAL A 173 5.41 10.08 -14.91
CA VAL A 173 5.17 11.06 -15.98
C VAL A 173 6.33 11.10 -16.97
N LEU A 174 7.58 11.16 -16.47
CA LEU A 174 8.76 11.13 -17.34
C LEU A 174 8.82 9.85 -18.19
N VAL A 175 8.57 8.67 -17.58
CA VAL A 175 8.50 7.40 -18.31
C VAL A 175 7.41 7.43 -19.39
N ALA A 176 6.23 7.98 -19.09
CA ALA A 176 5.16 8.11 -20.07
C ALA A 176 5.49 9.09 -21.22
N LEU A 177 6.25 10.15 -20.96
CA LEU A 177 6.67 11.12 -21.97
C LEU A 177 7.74 10.56 -22.90
N PHE A 178 8.77 9.92 -22.34
CA PHE A 178 9.96 9.54 -23.09
C PHE A 178 9.95 8.09 -23.61
N LEU A 179 9.27 7.14 -22.91
CA LEU A 179 9.24 5.74 -23.29
C LEU A 179 7.92 5.34 -23.96
N ARG A 180 7.82 5.52 -25.28
CA ARG A 180 6.60 5.23 -26.06
C ARG A 180 6.05 3.81 -25.82
N ARG A 181 6.92 2.82 -25.68
CA ARG A 181 6.51 1.42 -25.45
C ARG A 181 5.80 1.23 -24.11
N SER A 182 6.22 1.95 -23.08
CA SER A 182 5.64 1.83 -21.73
C SER A 182 4.38 2.67 -21.49
N ARG A 183 4.01 3.58 -22.41
CA ARG A 183 2.84 4.46 -22.25
C ARG A 183 1.55 3.70 -21.95
N ARG A 184 1.28 2.63 -22.70
CA ARG A 184 0.06 1.83 -22.49
C ARG A 184 0.05 1.17 -21.12
N ALA A 185 1.19 0.64 -20.68
CA ALA A 185 1.34 0.04 -19.35
C ALA A 185 1.19 1.07 -18.24
N VAL A 186 1.77 2.27 -18.38
CA VAL A 186 1.61 3.38 -17.44
C VAL A 186 0.15 3.81 -17.34
N VAL A 187 -0.52 4.04 -18.48
CA VAL A 187 -1.95 4.41 -18.49
C VAL A 187 -2.80 3.32 -17.85
N ALA A 188 -2.54 2.07 -18.16
CA ALA A 188 -3.25 0.94 -17.55
C ALA A 188 -3.01 0.88 -16.04
N ALA A 189 -1.77 1.07 -15.57
CA ALA A 189 -1.43 1.07 -14.15
C ALA A 189 -2.14 2.20 -13.37
N ILE A 190 -2.35 3.35 -13.97
CA ILE A 190 -3.06 4.49 -13.38
C ILE A 190 -4.58 4.25 -13.35
N ILE A 191 -5.14 3.80 -14.47
CA ILE A 191 -6.60 3.74 -14.67
C ILE A 191 -7.22 2.47 -14.08
N LEU A 192 -6.65 1.28 -14.35
CA LEU A 192 -7.27 0.01 -13.99
C LEU A 192 -7.55 -0.16 -12.49
N PRO A 193 -6.65 0.20 -11.55
CA PRO A 193 -6.94 0.10 -10.13
C PRO A 193 -8.08 1.01 -9.69
N SER A 194 -8.21 2.19 -10.33
CA SER A 194 -9.25 3.16 -10.02
C SER A 194 -10.62 2.70 -10.52
N VAL A 195 -10.69 2.25 -11.77
CA VAL A 195 -11.91 1.68 -12.36
C VAL A 195 -12.36 0.42 -11.61
N TRP A 196 -11.42 -0.49 -11.31
CA TRP A 196 -11.71 -1.68 -10.51
C TRP A 196 -12.26 -1.33 -9.13
N SER A 197 -11.67 -0.34 -8.46
CA SER A 197 -12.12 0.12 -7.16
C SER A 197 -13.52 0.74 -7.23
N TRP A 198 -13.79 1.54 -8.25
CA TRP A 198 -15.12 2.09 -8.51
C TRP A 198 -16.16 0.99 -8.72
N TRP A 199 -15.85 0.02 -9.59
CA TRP A 199 -16.75 -1.09 -9.89
C TRP A 199 -17.07 -1.93 -8.64
N LYS A 200 -16.05 -2.17 -7.78
CA LYS A 200 -16.23 -2.96 -6.55
C LYS A 200 -16.99 -2.20 -5.47
N LYS A 201 -16.73 -0.91 -5.30
CA LYS A 201 -17.32 -0.09 -4.22
C LYS A 201 -18.69 0.46 -4.57
N LYS A 202 -19.00 0.56 -5.86
CA LYS A 202 -20.25 1.15 -6.40
C LYS A 202 -20.60 2.49 -5.73
N PRO A 203 -19.70 3.48 -5.69
CA PRO A 203 -19.98 4.77 -5.09
C PRO A 203 -21.05 5.50 -5.89
N LYS A 204 -21.73 6.49 -5.27
CA LYS A 204 -22.78 7.30 -5.90
C LYS A 204 -22.28 8.32 -6.94
N VAL A 205 -20.98 8.32 -7.25
CA VAL A 205 -20.35 9.20 -8.23
C VAL A 205 -20.01 8.42 -9.51
N ASP A 206 -20.00 9.12 -10.64
CA ASP A 206 -19.63 8.52 -11.93
C ASP A 206 -18.16 8.06 -11.97
N PRO A 207 -17.80 7.13 -12.88
CA PRO A 207 -16.46 6.57 -12.95
C PRO A 207 -15.35 7.60 -13.18
N LEU A 208 -15.62 8.61 -14.01
CA LEU A 208 -14.63 9.63 -14.36
C LEU A 208 -14.31 10.51 -13.15
N THR A 209 -15.34 11.03 -12.51
CA THR A 209 -15.20 11.82 -11.27
C THR A 209 -14.51 11.01 -10.17
N TYR A 210 -14.87 9.73 -10.00
CA TYR A 210 -14.20 8.88 -9.02
C TYR A 210 -12.72 8.67 -9.33
N CYS A 211 -12.36 8.40 -10.58
CA CYS A 211 -10.97 8.18 -10.98
C CYS A 211 -10.14 9.46 -10.83
N THR A 212 -10.68 10.62 -11.20
CA THR A 212 -9.97 11.91 -11.05
C THR A 212 -9.75 12.29 -9.59
N LEU A 213 -10.76 12.17 -8.74
CA LEU A 213 -10.64 12.43 -7.30
C LEU A 213 -9.64 11.47 -6.64
N ARG A 214 -9.67 10.19 -7.03
CA ARG A 214 -8.73 9.21 -6.51
C ARG A 214 -7.29 9.49 -6.95
N LEU A 215 -7.09 9.85 -8.23
CA LEU A 215 -5.76 10.21 -8.71
C LEU A 215 -5.23 11.46 -7.99
N ALA A 216 -6.10 12.47 -7.79
CA ALA A 216 -5.75 13.62 -6.99
C ALA A 216 -5.33 13.24 -5.56
N ASP A 217 -6.07 12.35 -4.89
CA ASP A 217 -5.74 11.84 -3.55
C ASP A 217 -4.42 11.03 -3.54
N ASP A 218 -4.11 10.31 -4.61
CA ASP A 218 -2.88 9.52 -4.72
C ASP A 218 -1.63 10.40 -4.97
N VAL A 219 -1.76 11.56 -5.63
CA VAL A 219 -0.67 12.48 -5.96
C VAL A 219 -0.37 13.49 -4.83
N ALA A 220 -1.32 13.72 -3.94
CA ALA A 220 -1.17 14.59 -2.78
C ALA A 220 -0.32 13.94 -1.67
#